data_9956618dd3fd7ebf07adc1027b98031a
#
_entry.id   9956618dd3fd7ebf07adc1027b98031a
#
_cell.length_a   1.000
_cell.length_b   1.000
_cell.length_c   1.000
_cell.angle_alpha   90.00
_cell.angle_beta   90.00
_cell.angle_gamma   90.00
#
_symmetry.space_group_name_H-M   'P 1'
#
loop_
_entity.id
_entity.type
_entity.pdbx_description
1 polymer ?
#
loop_
_entity_poly.entity_id
_entity_poly.type
_entity_poly.pdbx_seq_one_letter_code
_entity_poly.pdbx_strand_id
1 'polypeptide(L)' 'MGRKKIEIIRIDDERTRRVTFKKRRLGLLKKAIQLSTLTDAVIELKIYQEEDQSLIEYYSTSE' A
#
# COMPACT_ATOMS: atom_id res chain seq x y z
N MET A 1 -22.82 -9.35 12.43
CA MET A 1 -22.15 -8.70 12.29
C MET A 1 -22.25 -7.77 11.32
N GLY A 2 -22.66 -7.18 11.06
CA GLY A 2 -22.87 -6.26 10.20
C GLY A 2 -21.77 -5.66 9.47
N ARG A 3 -20.85 -6.46 9.15
CA ARG A 3 -19.79 -5.93 8.48
C ARG A 3 -20.18 -5.56 7.10
N LYS A 4 -19.98 -4.37 6.63
CA LYS A 4 -20.26 -4.04 5.33
C LYS A 4 -19.27 -4.58 4.40
N LYS A 5 -19.70 -5.05 3.25
CA LYS A 5 -18.80 -5.55 2.30
C LYS A 5 -18.24 -4.40 1.55
N ILE A 6 -16.97 -4.24 1.45
CA ILE A 6 -16.34 -3.18 0.71
C ILE A 6 -16.11 -3.63 -0.71
N GLU A 7 -16.65 -2.88 -1.65
CA GLU A 7 -16.45 -3.22 -3.03
C GLU A 7 -15.15 -2.62 -3.50
N ILE A 8 -14.31 -3.42 -4.10
CA ILE A 8 -13.03 -2.98 -4.62
C ILE A 8 -13.20 -2.78 -6.11
N ILE A 9 -13.45 -1.54 -6.50
CA ILE A 9 -13.69 -1.21 -7.89
C ILE A 9 -12.72 -0.13 -8.30
N ARG A 10 -12.24 -0.22 -9.53
CA ARG A 10 -11.29 0.77 -10.03
C ARG A 10 -11.91 2.16 -9.98
N ILE A 11 -11.13 3.13 -9.53
CA ILE A 11 -11.57 4.51 -9.46
C ILE A 11 -11.32 5.13 -10.82
N ASP A 12 -12.38 5.59 -11.49
CA ASP A 12 -12.25 6.12 -12.83
C ASP A 12 -11.68 7.53 -12.87
N ASP A 13 -11.99 8.36 -11.89
CA ASP A 13 -11.51 9.73 -11.89
C ASP A 13 -10.03 9.77 -11.60
N GLU A 14 -9.27 10.34 -12.50
CA GLU A 14 -7.81 10.32 -12.40
C GLU A 14 -7.31 11.02 -11.15
N ARG A 15 -7.87 12.16 -10.82
CA ARG A 15 -7.43 12.90 -9.66
C ARG A 15 -7.70 12.12 -8.38
N THR A 16 -8.90 11.58 -8.28
CA THR A 16 -9.26 10.79 -7.10
C THR A 16 -8.39 9.55 -7.00
N ARG A 17 -8.07 8.95 -8.16
CA ARG A 17 -7.25 7.75 -8.17
C ARG A 17 -5.85 8.07 -7.63
N ARG A 18 -5.29 9.22 -7.98
CA ARG A 18 -3.96 9.58 -7.49
C ARG A 18 -3.97 9.86 -6.00
N VAL A 19 -4.99 10.56 -5.53
CA VAL A 19 -5.08 10.88 -4.10
C VAL A 19 -5.25 9.58 -3.29
N THR A 20 -6.11 8.69 -3.78
CA THR A 20 -6.36 7.43 -3.11
C THR A 20 -5.10 6.57 -3.09
N PHE A 21 -4.36 6.57 -4.21
CA PHE A 21 -3.13 5.80 -4.26
C PHE A 21 -2.14 6.26 -3.19
N LYS A 22 -1.97 7.56 -3.04
CA LYS A 22 -1.03 8.08 -2.05
C LYS A 22 -1.44 7.72 -0.64
N LYS A 23 -2.73 7.85 -0.34
CA LYS A 23 -3.21 7.55 1.00
C LYS A 23 -3.09 6.07 1.32
N ARG A 24 -3.52 5.23 0.39
CA ARG A 24 -3.48 3.80 0.65
C ARG A 24 -2.07 3.25 0.68
N ARG A 25 -1.20 3.83 -0.15
CA ARG A 25 0.20 3.44 -0.14
C ARG A 25 0.82 3.67 1.23
N LEU A 26 0.54 4.84 1.80
CA LEU A 26 1.07 5.17 3.11
C LEU A 26 0.55 4.19 4.16
N GLY A 27 -0.73 3.86 4.09
CA GLY A 27 -1.31 2.90 5.02
C GLY A 27 -0.69 1.52 4.89
N LEU A 28 -0.44 1.11 3.65
CA LEU A 28 0.17 -0.18 3.40
C LEU A 28 1.58 -0.24 3.97
N LEU A 29 2.37 0.82 3.78
CA LEU A 29 3.71 0.86 4.32
C LEU A 29 3.71 0.82 5.83
N LYS A 30 2.80 1.53 6.46
CA LYS A 30 2.70 1.50 7.92
C LYS A 30 2.37 0.11 8.42
N LYS A 31 1.45 -0.57 7.73
CA LYS A 31 1.09 -1.93 8.13
C LYS A 31 2.26 -2.87 7.93
N ALA A 32 3.00 -2.70 6.86
CA ALA A 32 4.16 -3.56 6.61
C ALA A 32 5.20 -3.39 7.71
N ILE A 33 5.46 -2.14 8.11
CA ILE A 33 6.42 -1.87 9.16
C ILE A 33 5.95 -2.49 10.47
N GLN A 34 4.68 -2.33 10.79
CA GLN A 34 4.14 -2.89 12.02
C GLN A 34 4.24 -4.40 12.03
N LEU A 35 3.90 -5.03 10.92
CA LEU A 35 3.93 -6.48 10.86
C LEU A 35 5.35 -6.99 11.06
N SER A 36 6.31 -6.42 10.36
CA SER A 36 7.67 -6.89 10.49
C SER A 36 8.25 -6.62 11.88
N THR A 37 7.88 -5.49 12.47
CA THR A 37 8.39 -5.15 13.80
C THR A 37 7.79 -6.05 14.87
N LEU A 38 6.50 -6.31 14.76
CA LEU A 38 5.83 -7.07 15.80
C LEU A 38 6.08 -8.56 15.72
N THR A 39 6.37 -9.08 14.56
CA THR A 39 6.45 -10.52 14.37
C THR A 39 7.78 -11.00 13.81
N ASP A 40 8.70 -10.08 13.57
CA ASP A 40 9.99 -10.43 12.95
C ASP A 40 9.82 -11.00 11.55
N ALA A 41 8.69 -10.76 10.92
CA ALA A 41 8.50 -11.21 9.55
C ALA A 41 9.39 -10.41 8.61
N VAL A 42 9.89 -11.07 7.58
CA VAL A 42 10.69 -10.40 6.58
C VAL A 42 9.75 -10.01 5.45
N ILE A 43 9.70 -8.73 5.13
CA ILE A 43 8.79 -8.21 4.13
C ILE A 43 9.55 -7.46 3.07
N GLU A 44 9.25 -7.79 1.82
CA GLU A 44 9.75 -7.04 0.68
C GLU A 44 8.53 -6.56 -0.08
N LEU A 45 8.48 -5.27 -0.35
CA LEU A 45 7.33 -4.68 -0.97
C LEU A 45 7.77 -3.77 -2.10
N LYS A 46 7.16 -3.94 -3.25
CA LYS A 46 7.41 -3.07 -4.40
C LYS A 46 6.09 -2.60 -4.95
N ILE A 47 5.97 -1.31 -5.17
CA ILE A 47 4.77 -0.73 -5.75
C ILE A 47 5.18 0.09 -6.94
N TYR A 48 4.68 -0.28 -8.11
CA TYR A 48 4.98 0.46 -9.32
C TYR A 48 3.70 1.11 -9.83
N GLN A 49 3.76 2.43 -10.01
CA GLN A 49 2.61 3.16 -10.51
C GLN A 49 2.94 3.62 -11.93
N GLU A 50 2.21 3.07 -12.89
CA GLU A 50 2.49 3.36 -14.28
C GLU A 50 2.20 4.80 -14.66
N GLU A 51 1.20 5.39 -14.06
CA GLU A 51 0.80 6.73 -14.47
C GLU A 51 1.91 7.75 -14.35
N ASP A 52 2.68 7.70 -13.29
CA ASP A 52 3.78 8.63 -13.13
C ASP A 52 5.11 7.90 -13.07
N GLN A 53 5.10 6.62 -13.41
CA GLN A 53 6.30 5.82 -13.49
C GLN A 53 7.13 5.84 -12.22
N SER A 54 6.48 5.86 -11.08
CA SER A 54 7.17 5.85 -9.82
C SER A 54 7.29 4.42 -9.30
N LEU A 55 8.36 4.17 -8.57
CA LEU A 55 8.57 2.88 -7.95
C LEU A 55 8.93 3.09 -6.50
N ILE A 56 8.21 2.42 -5.62
CA ILE A 56 8.46 2.50 -4.19
C ILE A 56 8.85 1.13 -3.71
N GLU A 57 9.94 1.06 -2.97
CA GLU A 57 10.41 -0.21 -2.45
C GLU A 57 10.58 -0.12 -0.94
N TYR A 58 10.20 -1.16 -0.26
CA TYR A 58 10.39 -1.25 1.18
C TYR A 58 10.92 -2.64 1.52
N TYR A 59 11.98 -2.67 2.29
CA TYR A 59 12.57 -3.93 2.75
C TYR A 59 12.69 -3.86 4.26
N SER A 60 12.15 -4.84 4.94
CA SER A 60 12.13 -4.82 6.40
C SER A 60 13.50 -5.14 7.01
N THR A 61 14.41 -5.74 6.25
CA THR A 61 15.73 -5.99 6.78
C THR A 61 16.70 -5.02 6.14
N SER A 62 17.66 -4.61 6.89
CA SER A 62 18.55 -3.61 6.37
C SER A 62 19.90 -4.18 6.00
N GLU A 63 20.00 -5.49 5.95
CA GLU A 63 21.23 -6.05 5.64
C GLU A 63 21.58 -6.16 4.31
#